data_d6934da317e7fcc2160fb5171da9f557
#
_entry.id   d6934da317e7fcc2160fb5171da9f557
#
_cell.length_a   1.000
_cell.length_b   1.000
_cell.length_c   1.000
_cell.angle_alpha   90.00
_cell.angle_beta   90.00
_cell.angle_gamma   90.00
#
_symmetry.space_group_name_H-M   'P 1'
#
loop_
_entity.id
_entity.type
_entity.pdbx_description
1 polymer ?
#
loop_
_entity_poly.entity_id
_entity_poly.type
_entity_poly.pdbx_seq_one_letter_code
_entity_poly.pdbx_strand_id
1 'polypeptide(L)'
;MKKGSVGIIAASGTGAQQVTTLLDRSGIGISHCFGLGGRDLSKQIQGISALTAFDFLESDQETEVIVLISKPVDLSVLPLIRNKISSSNKSVIEILLGSSDSNITDALHPLIKRAAISVPKPREYSKKIKGLFAGGTLCDESMLMSRSAIVGDMSSNVPVVGVEKIEPFEPYMNHTFIDFGDDGMTLGRAHPMIDGSIRTELVLREISAPNTGVIIMDIILGFGAQLDPLESLRTPLKLAQERGVPVAISLIGTDGDPQGYSKIENELKTFDVKVFDSNAQATAWAIGCLT
;
A
#
# COMPACT_ATOMS: atom_id res chain seq x y z
N MET A 1 -9.50 -16.37 3.16
CA MET A 1 -9.57 -16.27 1.67
C MET A 1 -10.33 -17.48 1.12
N LYS A 2 -11.20 -17.28 0.15
CA LYS A 2 -11.89 -18.36 -0.57
C LYS A 2 -10.91 -19.05 -1.54
N LYS A 3 -11.11 -20.37 -1.77
CA LYS A 3 -10.43 -21.08 -2.85
C LYS A 3 -10.98 -20.61 -4.20
N GLY A 4 -10.12 -20.44 -5.21
CA GLY A 4 -10.48 -20.02 -6.56
C GLY A 4 -9.32 -20.18 -7.52
N SER A 5 -9.34 -19.45 -8.65
CA SER A 5 -8.43 -19.68 -9.77
C SER A 5 -7.38 -18.58 -9.98
N VAL A 6 -7.20 -17.66 -9.02
CA VAL A 6 -6.17 -16.61 -9.13
C VAL A 6 -4.92 -17.01 -8.35
N GLY A 7 -3.81 -17.22 -9.05
CA GLY A 7 -2.49 -17.41 -8.47
C GLY A 7 -1.78 -16.06 -8.28
N ILE A 8 -1.14 -15.85 -7.13
CA ILE A 8 -0.47 -14.59 -6.80
C ILE A 8 1.01 -14.83 -6.57
N ILE A 9 1.85 -14.01 -7.19
CA ILE A 9 3.30 -13.94 -6.99
C ILE A 9 3.59 -12.54 -6.43
N ALA A 10 4.09 -12.46 -5.21
CA ALA A 10 4.26 -11.19 -4.52
C ALA A 10 5.68 -10.99 -3.98
N ALA A 11 6.46 -10.12 -4.63
CA ALA A 11 7.69 -9.55 -4.06
C ALA A 11 7.38 -8.34 -3.17
N SER A 12 6.27 -8.43 -2.43
CA SER A 12 5.70 -7.38 -1.59
C SER A 12 4.70 -7.98 -0.61
N GLY A 13 4.95 -7.86 0.69
CA GLY A 13 4.04 -8.36 1.72
C GLY A 13 2.69 -7.63 1.73
N THR A 14 2.71 -6.33 1.90
CA THR A 14 1.48 -5.50 1.97
C THR A 14 0.79 -5.36 0.62
N GLY A 15 1.53 -5.47 -0.48
CA GLY A 15 0.95 -5.59 -1.82
C GLY A 15 0.15 -6.88 -1.99
N ALA A 16 0.68 -8.03 -1.53
CA ALA A 16 -0.06 -9.29 -1.51
C ALA A 16 -1.36 -9.15 -0.69
N GLN A 17 -1.28 -8.55 0.49
CA GLN A 17 -2.44 -8.32 1.35
C GLN A 17 -3.50 -7.44 0.67
N GLN A 18 -3.10 -6.34 0.02
CA GLN A 18 -4.03 -5.48 -0.73
C GLN A 18 -4.68 -6.24 -1.89
N VAL A 19 -3.91 -6.97 -2.69
CA VAL A 19 -4.45 -7.78 -3.81
C VAL A 19 -5.42 -8.82 -3.30
N THR A 20 -5.02 -9.63 -2.31
CA THR A 20 -5.85 -10.72 -1.79
C THR A 20 -7.15 -10.21 -1.18
N THR A 21 -7.11 -9.10 -0.43
CA THR A 21 -8.31 -8.53 0.19
C THR A 21 -9.27 -7.92 -0.83
N LEU A 22 -8.77 -7.25 -1.87
CA LEU A 22 -9.60 -6.73 -2.97
C LEU A 22 -10.28 -7.86 -3.76
N LEU A 23 -9.57 -8.96 -4.01
CA LEU A 23 -10.13 -10.15 -4.66
C LEU A 23 -11.21 -10.79 -3.80
N ASP A 24 -10.94 -11.04 -2.51
CA ASP A 24 -11.89 -11.67 -1.58
C ASP A 24 -13.18 -10.86 -1.44
N ARG A 25 -13.06 -9.54 -1.28
CA ARG A 25 -14.21 -8.61 -1.22
C ARG A 25 -15.00 -8.54 -2.52
N SER A 26 -14.37 -8.86 -3.64
CA SER A 26 -15.02 -9.00 -4.96
C SER A 26 -15.58 -10.40 -5.19
N GLY A 27 -15.50 -11.30 -4.21
CA GLY A 27 -15.99 -12.68 -4.30
C GLY A 27 -15.09 -13.61 -5.12
N ILE A 28 -13.85 -13.19 -5.41
CA ILE A 28 -12.87 -13.93 -6.21
C ILE A 28 -11.92 -14.67 -5.28
N GLY A 29 -11.83 -15.97 -5.47
CA GLY A 29 -10.94 -16.84 -4.70
C GLY A 29 -9.54 -16.93 -5.31
N ILE A 30 -8.59 -17.38 -4.49
CA ILE A 30 -7.21 -17.60 -4.90
C ILE A 30 -6.87 -19.10 -4.91
N SER A 31 -6.02 -19.52 -5.86
CA SER A 31 -5.45 -20.88 -5.89
C SER A 31 -4.22 -20.93 -4.97
N HIS A 32 -3.29 -20.03 -5.19
CA HIS A 32 -2.02 -19.96 -4.46
C HIS A 32 -1.62 -18.50 -4.24
N CYS A 33 -0.82 -18.24 -3.19
CA CYS A 33 -0.16 -16.96 -2.96
C CYS A 33 1.29 -17.21 -2.55
N PHE A 34 2.23 -16.88 -3.43
CA PHE A 34 3.67 -17.00 -3.18
C PHE A 34 4.21 -15.66 -2.73
N GLY A 35 4.51 -15.53 -1.42
CA GLY A 35 5.25 -14.40 -0.88
C GLY A 35 6.74 -14.60 -1.13
N LEU A 36 7.33 -13.70 -1.90
CA LEU A 36 8.77 -13.68 -2.19
C LEU A 36 9.48 -12.70 -1.26
N GLY A 37 10.80 -12.78 -1.19
CA GLY A 37 11.58 -11.75 -0.51
C GLY A 37 11.49 -10.41 -1.25
N GLY A 38 11.38 -9.30 -0.52
CA GLY A 38 11.27 -7.94 -1.12
C GLY A 38 12.45 -7.54 -2.01
N ARG A 39 13.54 -8.29 -2.00
CA ARG A 39 14.72 -8.10 -2.86
C ARG A 39 14.77 -9.07 -4.05
N ASP A 40 13.76 -9.94 -4.25
CA ASP A 40 13.80 -10.95 -5.31
C ASP A 40 14.00 -10.32 -6.70
N LEU A 41 13.29 -9.23 -6.99
CA LEU A 41 13.39 -8.52 -8.27
C LEU A 41 14.50 -7.43 -8.30
N SER A 42 15.54 -7.60 -7.48
CA SER A 42 16.76 -6.79 -7.53
C SER A 42 17.75 -7.31 -8.56
N LYS A 43 18.70 -6.45 -8.94
CA LYS A 43 19.80 -6.81 -9.85
C LYS A 43 20.61 -8.02 -9.37
N GLN A 44 20.77 -8.19 -8.04
CA GLN A 44 21.55 -9.29 -7.49
C GLN A 44 20.82 -10.64 -7.56
N ILE A 45 19.51 -10.65 -7.34
CA ILE A 45 18.69 -11.88 -7.23
C ILE A 45 18.06 -12.24 -8.58
N GLN A 46 17.74 -11.24 -9.41
CA GLN A 46 17.23 -11.41 -10.78
C GLN A 46 15.92 -12.20 -10.90
N GLY A 47 15.08 -12.17 -9.86
CA GLY A 47 13.75 -12.76 -9.91
C GLY A 47 13.70 -14.29 -9.86
N ILE A 48 14.71 -14.94 -9.31
CA ILE A 48 14.78 -16.42 -9.27
C ILE A 48 13.52 -17.02 -8.65
N SER A 49 13.07 -16.48 -7.51
CA SER A 49 11.88 -17.01 -6.82
C SER A 49 10.61 -16.65 -7.60
N ALA A 50 10.53 -15.47 -8.19
CA ALA A 50 9.40 -15.06 -9.02
C ALA A 50 9.23 -15.98 -10.23
N LEU A 51 10.33 -16.26 -10.95
CA LEU A 51 10.31 -17.15 -12.11
C LEU A 51 9.90 -18.56 -11.74
N THR A 52 10.43 -19.11 -10.61
CA THR A 52 10.06 -20.42 -10.11
C THR A 52 8.57 -20.51 -9.73
N ALA A 53 8.05 -19.49 -9.03
CA ALA A 53 6.64 -19.43 -8.69
C ALA A 53 5.76 -19.28 -9.94
N PHE A 54 6.26 -18.57 -10.96
CA PHE A 54 5.58 -18.44 -12.24
C PHE A 54 5.48 -19.79 -12.96
N ASP A 55 6.58 -20.56 -13.04
CA ASP A 55 6.58 -21.91 -13.64
C ASP A 55 5.60 -22.86 -12.93
N PHE A 56 5.54 -22.75 -11.60
CA PHE A 56 4.57 -23.53 -10.81
C PHE A 56 3.13 -23.16 -11.20
N LEU A 57 2.78 -21.88 -11.17
CA LEU A 57 1.42 -21.41 -11.47
C LEU A 57 1.03 -21.66 -12.93
N GLU A 58 1.99 -21.59 -13.86
CA GLU A 58 1.77 -21.90 -15.27
C GLU A 58 1.35 -23.37 -15.46
N SER A 59 1.96 -24.29 -14.72
CA SER A 59 1.66 -25.72 -14.77
C SER A 59 0.46 -26.14 -13.93
N ASP A 60 0.03 -25.32 -12.96
CA ASP A 60 -1.08 -25.63 -12.06
C ASP A 60 -2.44 -25.55 -12.78
N GLN A 61 -3.20 -26.63 -12.78
CA GLN A 61 -4.51 -26.71 -13.46
C GLN A 61 -5.62 -25.92 -12.74
N GLU A 62 -5.44 -25.60 -11.45
CA GLU A 62 -6.43 -24.83 -10.69
C GLU A 62 -6.24 -23.31 -10.92
N THR A 63 -5.08 -22.86 -11.42
CA THR A 63 -4.79 -21.47 -11.69
C THR A 63 -5.16 -21.09 -13.12
N GLU A 64 -5.99 -20.08 -13.31
CA GLU A 64 -6.40 -19.52 -14.61
C GLU A 64 -5.77 -18.15 -14.87
N VAL A 65 -5.59 -17.35 -13.81
CA VAL A 65 -5.03 -16.00 -13.86
C VAL A 65 -3.86 -15.89 -12.90
N ILE A 66 -2.78 -15.29 -13.35
CA ILE A 66 -1.61 -15.01 -12.51
C ILE A 66 -1.55 -13.49 -12.24
N VAL A 67 -1.45 -13.10 -10.98
CA VAL A 67 -1.18 -11.72 -10.57
C VAL A 67 0.25 -11.63 -10.05
N LEU A 68 1.08 -10.83 -10.69
CA LEU A 68 2.43 -10.53 -10.22
C LEU A 68 2.47 -9.13 -9.61
N ILE A 69 2.76 -9.03 -8.31
CA ILE A 69 2.88 -7.74 -7.63
C ILE A 69 4.26 -7.53 -7.01
N SER A 70 4.83 -6.35 -7.24
CA SER A 70 6.12 -5.94 -6.69
C SER A 70 6.17 -4.44 -6.38
N LYS A 71 7.03 -4.07 -5.42
CA LYS A 71 7.63 -2.73 -5.33
C LYS A 71 8.38 -2.40 -6.63
N PRO A 72 8.90 -1.18 -6.82
CA PRO A 72 9.68 -0.84 -8.01
C PRO A 72 10.78 -1.86 -8.30
N VAL A 73 10.79 -2.38 -9.52
CA VAL A 73 11.69 -3.43 -10.01
C VAL A 73 12.95 -2.81 -10.57
N ASP A 74 14.10 -3.46 -10.39
CA ASP A 74 15.34 -3.05 -11.07
C ASP A 74 15.18 -3.13 -12.60
N LEU A 75 15.56 -2.07 -13.29
CA LEU A 75 15.40 -1.96 -14.74
C LEU A 75 16.09 -3.08 -15.53
N SER A 76 17.16 -3.68 -14.98
CA SER A 76 17.86 -4.81 -15.59
C SER A 76 17.09 -6.13 -15.51
N VAL A 77 16.16 -6.25 -14.55
CA VAL A 77 15.34 -7.46 -14.32
C VAL A 77 14.00 -7.40 -15.07
N LEU A 78 13.52 -6.19 -15.32
CA LEU A 78 12.22 -5.97 -15.96
C LEU A 78 12.04 -6.70 -17.31
N PRO A 79 13.02 -6.72 -18.26
CA PRO A 79 12.89 -7.48 -19.50
C PRO A 79 12.73 -8.99 -19.27
N LEU A 80 13.43 -9.55 -18.28
CA LEU A 80 13.36 -10.97 -17.95
C LEU A 80 11.94 -11.34 -17.48
N ILE A 81 11.39 -10.55 -16.60
CA ILE A 81 10.02 -10.75 -16.07
C ILE A 81 8.98 -10.59 -17.20
N ARG A 82 9.10 -9.56 -18.03
CA ARG A 82 8.17 -9.33 -19.15
C ARG A 82 8.23 -10.40 -20.22
N ASN A 83 9.42 -10.93 -20.52
CA ASN A 83 9.56 -12.08 -21.41
C ASN A 83 8.83 -13.31 -20.84
N LYS A 84 8.94 -13.54 -19.53
CA LYS A 84 8.22 -14.64 -18.87
C LYS A 84 6.71 -14.45 -18.95
N ILE A 85 6.21 -13.26 -18.67
CA ILE A 85 4.78 -12.89 -18.80
C ILE A 85 4.29 -13.12 -20.24
N SER A 86 5.05 -12.64 -21.24
CA SER A 86 4.67 -12.76 -22.65
C SER A 86 4.65 -14.19 -23.17
N SER A 87 5.38 -15.11 -22.52
CA SER A 87 5.42 -16.53 -22.87
C SER A 87 4.35 -17.37 -22.16
N SER A 88 3.56 -16.77 -21.25
CA SER A 88 2.51 -17.45 -20.51
C SER A 88 1.33 -17.82 -21.41
N ASN A 89 0.75 -18.99 -21.19
CA ASN A 89 -0.54 -19.41 -21.77
C ASN A 89 -1.74 -18.95 -20.93
N LYS A 90 -1.49 -18.38 -19.74
CA LYS A 90 -2.51 -17.86 -18.81
C LYS A 90 -2.60 -16.36 -18.89
N SER A 91 -3.73 -15.81 -18.48
CA SER A 91 -3.88 -14.37 -18.30
C SER A 91 -2.98 -13.89 -17.16
N VAL A 92 -2.15 -12.88 -17.41
CA VAL A 92 -1.26 -12.31 -16.40
C VAL A 92 -1.59 -10.85 -16.17
N ILE A 93 -1.76 -10.49 -14.90
CA ILE A 93 -1.91 -9.10 -14.45
C ILE A 93 -0.58 -8.67 -13.82
N GLU A 94 0.10 -7.73 -14.47
CA GLU A 94 1.36 -7.15 -14.02
C GLU A 94 1.08 -5.92 -13.15
N ILE A 95 1.55 -5.95 -11.89
CA ILE A 95 1.47 -4.84 -10.94
C ILE A 95 2.90 -4.56 -10.45
N LEU A 96 3.71 -3.97 -11.30
CA LEU A 96 5.08 -3.58 -10.98
C LEU A 96 5.10 -2.08 -10.74
N LEU A 97 5.02 -1.66 -9.47
CA LEU A 97 4.92 -0.25 -9.12
C LEU A 97 6.06 0.57 -9.71
N GLY A 98 5.72 1.73 -10.29
CA GLY A 98 6.69 2.63 -10.92
C GLY A 98 7.13 2.21 -12.32
N SER A 99 6.78 1.03 -12.83
CA SER A 99 7.03 0.60 -14.21
C SER A 99 5.86 0.89 -15.16
N SER A 100 4.71 1.26 -14.61
CA SER A 100 3.52 1.74 -15.30
C SER A 100 2.85 2.83 -14.44
N ASP A 101 1.94 3.60 -15.03
CA ASP A 101 1.15 4.61 -14.31
C ASP A 101 -0.04 4.00 -13.54
N SER A 102 -0.20 2.67 -13.58
CA SER A 102 -1.32 1.99 -12.95
C SER A 102 -1.06 1.74 -11.46
N ASN A 103 -2.04 2.05 -10.62
CA ASN A 103 -2.08 1.64 -9.22
C ASN A 103 -2.60 0.19 -9.09
N ILE A 104 -2.49 -0.39 -7.89
CA ILE A 104 -2.88 -1.79 -7.61
C ILE A 104 -4.36 -2.04 -7.96
N THR A 105 -5.23 -1.12 -7.59
CA THR A 105 -6.69 -1.29 -7.78
C THR A 105 -7.06 -1.24 -9.26
N ASP A 106 -6.52 -0.29 -10.01
CA ASP A 106 -6.80 -0.16 -11.44
C ASP A 106 -6.19 -1.31 -12.25
N ALA A 107 -5.01 -1.78 -11.86
CA ALA A 107 -4.39 -2.96 -12.49
C ALA A 107 -5.26 -4.23 -12.31
N LEU A 108 -5.96 -4.34 -11.17
CA LEU A 108 -6.88 -5.45 -10.91
C LEU A 108 -8.26 -5.28 -11.58
N HIS A 109 -8.53 -4.17 -12.29
CA HIS A 109 -9.82 -3.92 -12.93
C HIS A 109 -10.39 -5.11 -13.75
N PRO A 110 -9.57 -5.87 -14.52
CA PRO A 110 -10.10 -7.00 -15.29
C PRO A 110 -10.80 -8.04 -14.42
N LEU A 111 -10.38 -8.18 -13.16
CA LEU A 111 -10.96 -9.11 -12.19
C LEU A 111 -12.06 -8.46 -11.34
N ILE A 112 -11.75 -7.34 -10.67
CA ILE A 112 -12.64 -6.76 -9.65
C ILE A 112 -13.70 -5.80 -10.21
N LYS A 113 -13.58 -5.39 -11.48
CA LYS A 113 -14.54 -4.52 -12.22
C LYS A 113 -14.91 -3.23 -11.47
N ARG A 114 -13.98 -2.63 -10.74
CA ARG A 114 -14.17 -1.32 -10.09
C ARG A 114 -13.94 -0.18 -11.08
N ALA A 115 -14.56 0.96 -10.83
CA ALA A 115 -14.29 2.17 -11.61
C ALA A 115 -12.82 2.60 -11.44
N ALA A 116 -12.23 3.10 -12.51
CA ALA A 116 -10.87 3.63 -12.49
C ALA A 116 -10.74 4.79 -11.49
N ILE A 117 -9.60 4.84 -10.81
CA ILE A 117 -9.31 5.84 -9.79
C ILE A 117 -8.73 7.07 -10.48
N SER A 118 -9.39 8.20 -10.28
CA SER A 118 -8.96 9.49 -10.82
C SER A 118 -8.26 10.32 -9.74
N VAL A 119 -7.11 10.85 -10.07
CA VAL A 119 -6.43 11.88 -9.26
C VAL A 119 -6.62 13.26 -9.89
N PRO A 120 -6.61 14.35 -9.10
CA PRO A 120 -6.67 15.72 -9.63
C PRO A 120 -5.52 16.00 -10.60
N LYS A 121 -5.72 16.99 -11.49
CA LYS A 121 -4.61 17.48 -12.35
C LYS A 121 -3.49 18.05 -11.49
N PRO A 122 -2.23 17.95 -11.95
CA PRO A 122 -1.07 18.45 -11.21
C PRO A 122 -1.20 19.94 -10.88
N ARG A 123 -1.03 20.28 -9.61
CA ARG A 123 -0.97 21.67 -9.12
C ARG A 123 -0.16 21.78 -7.82
N GLU A 124 0.22 23.00 -7.49
CA GLU A 124 0.80 23.31 -6.18
C GLU A 124 -0.28 23.39 -5.10
N TYR A 125 0.12 23.03 -3.88
CA TYR A 125 -0.76 23.10 -2.71
C TYR A 125 -0.04 23.79 -1.55
N SER A 126 -0.76 24.67 -0.86
CA SER A 126 -0.25 25.38 0.32
C SER A 126 -0.07 24.44 1.51
N LYS A 127 -1.01 23.52 1.68
CA LYS A 127 -0.97 22.46 2.70
C LYS A 127 -0.37 21.18 2.14
N LYS A 128 0.18 20.37 3.02
CA LYS A 128 0.95 19.17 2.66
C LYS A 128 0.24 17.89 3.04
N ILE A 129 0.40 16.85 2.21
CA ILE A 129 0.01 15.49 2.54
C ILE A 129 1.06 14.87 3.45
N LYS A 130 0.62 14.15 4.49
CA LYS A 130 1.48 13.39 5.40
C LYS A 130 1.07 11.92 5.36
N GLY A 131 1.83 11.14 4.61
CA GLY A 131 1.66 9.69 4.48
C GLY A 131 2.44 8.95 5.55
N LEU A 132 1.75 8.18 6.41
CA LEU A 132 2.34 7.53 7.59
C LEU A 132 1.98 6.03 7.57
N PHE A 133 2.77 5.23 6.84
CA PHE A 133 2.43 3.86 6.46
C PHE A 133 3.16 2.79 7.29
N ALA A 134 2.45 1.72 7.62
CA ALA A 134 3.04 0.46 8.08
C ALA A 134 3.45 -0.44 6.91
N GLY A 135 2.84 -0.26 5.75
CA GLY A 135 3.06 -1.05 4.54
C GLY A 135 3.88 -0.31 3.49
N GLY A 136 5.13 -0.72 3.27
CA GLY A 136 6.01 -0.03 2.34
C GLY A 136 5.50 0.02 0.90
N THR A 137 4.81 -1.01 0.42
CA THR A 137 4.23 -1.00 -0.93
C THR A 137 3.07 0.00 -1.05
N LEU A 138 2.28 0.16 0.00
CA LEU A 138 1.21 1.16 0.05
C LEU A 138 1.77 2.58 0.12
N CYS A 139 2.90 2.75 0.82
CA CYS A 139 3.68 3.98 0.82
C CYS A 139 4.19 4.32 -0.58
N ASP A 140 4.83 3.35 -1.27
CA ASP A 140 5.34 3.52 -2.64
C ASP A 140 4.21 3.88 -3.62
N GLU A 141 3.08 3.17 -3.58
CA GLU A 141 1.91 3.47 -4.41
C GLU A 141 1.40 4.89 -4.18
N SER A 142 1.27 5.30 -2.92
CA SER A 142 0.81 6.65 -2.56
C SER A 142 1.77 7.74 -3.02
N MET A 143 3.09 7.52 -2.94
CA MET A 143 4.10 8.44 -3.49
C MET A 143 3.98 8.56 -5.01
N LEU A 144 3.89 7.43 -5.72
CA LEU A 144 3.80 7.41 -7.18
C LEU A 144 2.53 8.13 -7.68
N MET A 145 1.38 7.86 -7.06
CA MET A 145 0.12 8.54 -7.37
C MET A 145 0.19 10.04 -7.07
N SER A 146 0.73 10.42 -5.91
CA SER A 146 0.86 11.81 -5.50
C SER A 146 1.78 12.60 -6.44
N ARG A 147 2.85 11.97 -6.92
CA ARG A 147 3.78 12.57 -7.88
C ARG A 147 3.13 12.94 -9.21
N SER A 148 2.07 12.24 -9.62
CA SER A 148 1.30 12.56 -10.84
C SER A 148 0.31 13.72 -10.66
N ALA A 149 0.02 14.13 -9.41
CA ALA A 149 -1.02 15.13 -9.09
C ALA A 149 -0.50 16.32 -8.31
N ILE A 150 0.72 16.29 -7.79
CA ILE A 150 1.30 17.35 -6.97
C ILE A 150 2.51 17.95 -7.68
N VAL A 151 2.50 19.26 -7.83
CA VAL A 151 3.67 20.06 -8.22
C VAL A 151 4.33 20.56 -6.94
N GLY A 152 5.59 20.22 -6.72
CA GLY A 152 6.35 20.61 -5.52
C GLY A 152 7.14 19.47 -4.92
N ASP A 153 7.86 19.78 -3.85
CA ASP A 153 8.80 18.85 -3.23
C ASP A 153 8.07 17.78 -2.44
N MET A 154 8.55 16.57 -2.62
CA MET A 154 8.12 15.39 -1.90
C MET A 154 9.33 14.72 -1.23
N SER A 155 9.14 14.16 -0.05
CA SER A 155 10.20 13.51 0.72
C SER A 155 9.73 12.19 1.35
N SER A 156 10.68 11.26 1.55
CA SER A 156 10.42 9.95 2.16
C SER A 156 11.70 9.37 2.76
N ASN A 157 11.56 8.50 3.77
CA ASN A 157 12.67 7.66 4.24
C ASN A 157 13.04 6.56 3.25
N VAL A 158 12.10 6.14 2.38
CA VAL A 158 12.28 5.14 1.31
C VAL A 158 11.84 5.71 -0.04
N PRO A 159 12.56 6.71 -0.57
CA PRO A 159 12.07 7.48 -1.70
C PRO A 159 11.99 6.66 -2.99
N VAL A 160 10.91 6.83 -3.74
CA VAL A 160 10.85 6.46 -5.16
C VAL A 160 11.58 7.50 -6.01
N VAL A 161 11.86 7.18 -7.28
CA VAL A 161 12.54 8.11 -8.19
C VAL A 161 11.85 9.48 -8.22
N GLY A 162 12.62 10.55 -7.99
CA GLY A 162 12.13 11.94 -7.98
C GLY A 162 11.52 12.40 -6.64
N VAL A 163 11.70 11.63 -5.58
CA VAL A 163 11.34 12.00 -4.20
C VAL A 163 12.63 12.14 -3.40
N GLU A 164 12.72 13.18 -2.56
CA GLU A 164 13.89 13.44 -1.71
C GLU A 164 13.96 12.45 -0.54
N LYS A 165 15.17 12.00 -0.22
CA LYS A 165 15.38 11.17 0.97
C LYS A 165 15.51 12.04 2.23
N ILE A 166 14.76 11.68 3.28
CA ILE A 166 14.84 12.32 4.60
C ILE A 166 15.00 11.28 5.71
N GLU A 167 15.49 11.72 6.87
CA GLU A 167 15.45 10.92 8.08
C GLU A 167 14.03 10.92 8.67
N PRO A 168 13.51 9.76 9.14
CA PRO A 168 12.10 9.62 9.52
C PRO A 168 11.65 10.53 10.68
N PHE A 169 12.56 10.98 11.52
CA PHE A 169 12.23 11.79 12.70
C PHE A 169 12.46 13.30 12.52
N GLU A 170 12.97 13.71 11.36
CA GLU A 170 13.09 15.13 11.02
C GLU A 170 11.73 15.81 10.84
N PRO A 171 11.64 17.15 10.93
CA PRO A 171 10.40 17.88 10.64
C PRO A 171 9.97 17.71 9.18
N TYR A 172 8.68 17.43 8.97
CA TYR A 172 8.13 17.21 7.63
C TYR A 172 7.67 18.53 7.02
N MET A 173 8.54 19.18 6.25
CA MET A 173 8.23 20.46 5.59
C MET A 173 7.46 20.28 4.28
N ASN A 174 7.79 19.21 3.54
CA ASN A 174 7.24 18.91 2.21
C ASN A 174 6.02 17.96 2.29
N HIS A 175 5.47 17.57 1.13
CA HIS A 175 4.63 16.39 1.05
C HIS A 175 5.50 15.19 1.44
N THR A 176 5.14 14.50 2.51
CA THR A 176 6.04 13.52 3.13
C THR A 176 5.36 12.17 3.28
N PHE A 177 6.09 11.11 2.94
CA PHE A 177 5.62 9.73 3.01
C PHE A 177 6.65 8.88 3.75
N ILE A 178 6.23 8.27 4.86
CA ILE A 178 7.09 7.48 5.73
C ILE A 178 6.62 6.03 5.76
N ASP A 179 7.53 5.13 5.42
CA ASP A 179 7.38 3.69 5.63
C ASP A 179 7.97 3.31 7.00
N PHE A 180 7.11 3.05 7.98
CA PHE A 180 7.55 2.58 9.31
C PHE A 180 7.92 1.09 9.31
N GLY A 181 7.57 0.35 8.25
CA GLY A 181 7.95 -1.05 8.06
C GLY A 181 9.31 -1.25 7.42
N ASP A 182 10.01 -0.18 7.06
CA ASP A 182 11.36 -0.25 6.49
C ASP A 182 12.36 -0.90 7.46
N ASP A 183 13.35 -1.60 6.91
CA ASP A 183 14.39 -2.29 7.69
C ASP A 183 15.11 -1.34 8.67
N GLY A 184 15.35 -0.08 8.27
CA GLY A 184 15.96 0.94 9.12
C GLY A 184 15.07 1.35 10.30
N MET A 185 13.76 1.30 10.13
CA MET A 185 12.78 1.64 11.18
C MET A 185 12.49 0.47 12.11
N THR A 186 12.65 -0.77 11.64
CA THR A 186 12.33 -1.99 12.40
C THR A 186 13.56 -2.64 13.05
N LEU A 187 14.75 -2.08 12.87
CA LEU A 187 15.97 -2.60 13.50
C LEU A 187 15.87 -2.56 15.02
N GLY A 188 15.83 -3.72 15.67
CA GLY A 188 15.68 -3.86 17.11
C GLY A 188 14.29 -3.52 17.67
N ARG A 189 13.27 -3.43 16.83
CA ARG A 189 11.88 -3.11 17.19
C ARG A 189 10.90 -4.03 16.46
N ALA A 190 9.68 -4.12 17.00
CA ALA A 190 8.60 -4.81 16.31
C ALA A 190 8.13 -4.01 15.07
N HIS A 191 7.64 -4.73 14.07
CA HIS A 191 7.01 -4.12 12.91
C HIS A 191 5.79 -3.28 13.33
N PRO A 192 5.47 -2.15 12.67
CA PRO A 192 4.36 -1.25 13.04
C PRO A 192 2.97 -1.90 12.99
N MET A 193 2.80 -3.04 12.34
CA MET A 193 1.58 -3.86 12.44
C MET A 193 1.43 -4.57 13.80
N ILE A 194 2.53 -4.72 14.55
CA ILE A 194 2.58 -5.37 15.88
C ILE A 194 2.64 -4.31 16.97
N ASP A 195 3.47 -3.28 16.78
CA ASP A 195 3.62 -2.14 17.71
C ASP A 195 3.61 -0.82 16.92
N GLY A 196 2.50 -0.11 16.99
CA GLY A 196 2.27 1.17 16.32
C GLY A 196 2.78 2.40 17.08
N SER A 197 3.48 2.27 18.20
CA SER A 197 3.83 3.38 19.11
C SER A 197 4.57 4.52 18.43
N ILE A 198 5.62 4.23 17.64
CA ILE A 198 6.41 5.24 16.92
C ILE A 198 5.56 5.94 15.86
N ARG A 199 4.77 5.19 15.09
CA ARG A 199 3.86 5.78 14.11
C ARG A 199 2.87 6.72 14.79
N THR A 200 2.31 6.31 15.92
CA THR A 200 1.40 7.11 16.73
C THR A 200 1.99 8.44 17.17
N GLU A 201 3.24 8.45 17.64
CA GLU A 201 3.95 9.68 18.02
C GLU A 201 4.05 10.66 16.84
N LEU A 202 4.43 10.17 15.67
CA LEU A 202 4.55 11.01 14.48
C LEU A 202 3.19 11.47 13.94
N VAL A 203 2.14 10.63 14.05
CA VAL A 203 0.77 11.05 13.73
C VAL A 203 0.34 12.22 14.62
N LEU A 204 0.56 12.16 15.93
CA LEU A 204 0.25 13.23 16.88
C LEU A 204 1.02 14.53 16.55
N ARG A 205 2.29 14.41 16.18
CA ARG A 205 3.12 15.54 15.76
C ARG A 205 2.54 16.21 14.52
N GLU A 206 2.25 15.43 13.49
CA GLU A 206 1.77 15.96 12.20
C GLU A 206 0.34 16.50 12.27
N ILE A 207 -0.54 15.96 13.11
CA ILE A 207 -1.86 16.58 13.40
C ILE A 207 -1.69 18.00 13.95
N SER A 208 -0.61 18.25 14.67
CA SER A 208 -0.33 19.53 15.31
C SER A 208 0.46 20.49 14.41
N ALA A 209 1.01 20.01 13.30
CA ALA A 209 1.83 20.79 12.40
C ALA A 209 0.97 21.73 11.53
N PRO A 210 1.32 23.04 11.44
CA PRO A 210 0.50 24.03 10.75
C PRO A 210 0.43 23.83 9.23
N ASN A 211 1.37 23.12 8.63
CA ASN A 211 1.44 22.82 7.21
C ASN A 211 0.71 21.53 6.82
N THR A 212 0.21 20.75 7.76
CA THR A 212 -0.55 19.51 7.44
C THR A 212 -1.90 19.86 6.84
N GLY A 213 -2.18 19.34 5.66
CA GLY A 213 -3.46 19.48 4.97
C GLY A 213 -4.31 18.23 5.11
N VAL A 214 -3.67 17.06 5.07
CA VAL A 214 -4.32 15.75 5.21
C VAL A 214 -3.31 14.73 5.68
N ILE A 215 -3.77 13.77 6.48
CA ILE A 215 -2.99 12.58 6.85
C ILE A 215 -3.56 11.38 6.08
N ILE A 216 -2.68 10.57 5.52
CA ILE A 216 -3.03 9.26 4.95
C ILE A 216 -2.22 8.18 5.66
N MET A 217 -2.89 7.08 6.02
CA MET A 217 -2.27 5.93 6.65
C MET A 217 -2.97 4.63 6.26
N ASP A 218 -2.30 3.52 6.51
CA ASP A 218 -2.87 2.19 6.40
C ASP A 218 -3.15 1.57 7.78
N ILE A 219 -4.10 0.67 7.82
CA ILE A 219 -4.31 -0.30 8.90
C ILE A 219 -4.46 -1.66 8.25
N ILE A 220 -3.59 -2.58 8.63
CA ILE A 220 -3.51 -3.91 8.03
C ILE A 220 -3.94 -4.94 9.05
N LEU A 221 -5.02 -5.65 8.75
CA LEU A 221 -5.55 -6.75 9.56
C LEU A 221 -4.88 -8.07 9.19
N GLY A 222 -4.97 -9.05 10.07
CA GLY A 222 -4.45 -10.39 9.83
C GLY A 222 -3.97 -11.07 11.10
N PHE A 223 -3.64 -12.35 10.98
CA PHE A 223 -3.18 -13.18 12.10
C PHE A 223 -1.83 -12.73 12.67
N GLY A 224 -1.00 -12.06 11.87
CA GLY A 224 0.31 -11.52 12.28
C GLY A 224 0.28 -10.09 12.80
N ALA A 225 -0.90 -9.44 12.79
CA ALA A 225 -1.07 -8.07 13.28
C ALA A 225 -1.63 -8.08 14.72
N GLN A 226 -1.49 -6.94 15.41
CA GLN A 226 -2.07 -6.78 16.76
C GLN A 226 -3.60 -6.97 16.74
N LEU A 227 -4.15 -7.50 17.82
CA LEU A 227 -5.59 -7.81 17.92
C LEU A 227 -6.46 -6.55 17.97
N ASP A 228 -5.94 -5.48 18.54
CA ASP A 228 -6.60 -4.17 18.55
C ASP A 228 -5.74 -3.14 17.77
N PRO A 229 -5.93 -3.02 16.45
CA PRO A 229 -5.13 -2.13 15.62
C PRO A 229 -5.40 -0.65 15.88
N LEU A 230 -6.44 -0.32 16.65
CA LEU A 230 -6.80 1.05 17.00
C LEU A 230 -6.32 1.46 18.41
N GLU A 231 -5.76 0.56 19.21
CA GLU A 231 -5.33 0.84 20.58
C GLU A 231 -4.49 2.12 20.65
N SER A 232 -3.46 2.22 19.83
CA SER A 232 -2.56 3.39 19.80
C SER A 232 -3.09 4.55 18.97
N LEU A 233 -4.10 4.34 18.11
CA LEU A 233 -4.59 5.35 17.17
C LEU A 233 -5.82 6.14 17.68
N ARG A 234 -6.58 5.64 18.67
CA ARG A 234 -7.79 6.30 19.17
C ARG A 234 -7.56 7.75 19.59
N THR A 235 -6.51 7.99 20.37
CA THR A 235 -6.14 9.34 20.83
C THR A 235 -5.76 10.27 19.68
N PRO A 236 -4.84 9.90 18.76
CA PRO A 236 -4.53 10.73 17.58
C PRO A 236 -5.75 11.00 16.70
N LEU A 237 -6.59 10.00 16.42
CA LEU A 237 -7.77 10.19 15.55
C LEU A 237 -8.78 11.15 16.17
N LYS A 238 -9.01 11.06 17.49
CA LYS A 238 -9.84 12.04 18.22
C LYS A 238 -9.26 13.44 18.14
N LEU A 239 -7.95 13.60 18.30
CA LEU A 239 -7.28 14.90 18.16
C LEU A 239 -7.39 15.46 16.74
N ALA A 240 -7.28 14.59 15.71
CA ALA A 240 -7.47 15.01 14.33
C ALA A 240 -8.89 15.54 14.09
N GLN A 241 -9.90 14.84 14.59
CA GLN A 241 -11.30 15.27 14.55
C GLN A 241 -11.50 16.62 15.23
N GLU A 242 -10.99 16.79 16.45
CA GLU A 242 -11.09 18.05 17.22
C GLU A 242 -10.41 19.24 16.51
N ARG A 243 -9.34 18.99 15.75
CA ARG A 243 -8.59 20.01 15.00
C ARG A 243 -9.04 20.18 13.56
N GLY A 244 -9.98 19.37 13.09
CA GLY A 244 -10.46 19.39 11.71
C GLY A 244 -9.39 19.01 10.69
N VAL A 245 -8.42 18.18 11.07
CA VAL A 245 -7.41 17.62 10.16
C VAL A 245 -7.99 16.40 9.46
N PRO A 246 -8.18 16.43 8.12
CA PRO A 246 -8.70 15.28 7.40
C PRO A 246 -7.76 14.07 7.50
N VAL A 247 -8.33 12.89 7.70
CA VAL A 247 -7.57 11.62 7.75
C VAL A 247 -8.19 10.62 6.79
N ALA A 248 -7.37 10.08 5.89
CA ALA A 248 -7.70 8.94 5.03
C ALA A 248 -7.04 7.67 5.58
N ILE A 249 -7.80 6.59 5.71
CA ILE A 249 -7.30 5.29 6.16
C ILE A 249 -7.59 4.25 5.10
N SER A 250 -6.53 3.61 4.58
CA SER A 250 -6.66 2.37 3.84
C SER A 250 -6.72 1.19 4.82
N LEU A 251 -7.90 0.61 4.98
CA LEU A 251 -8.12 -0.54 5.84
C LEU A 251 -8.03 -1.82 5.02
N ILE A 252 -6.93 -2.54 5.20
CA ILE A 252 -6.60 -3.75 4.46
C ILE A 252 -6.96 -4.97 5.30
N GLY A 253 -7.92 -5.74 4.84
CA GLY A 253 -8.39 -6.93 5.55
C GLY A 253 -9.78 -7.36 5.13
N THR A 254 -10.30 -8.37 5.80
CA THR A 254 -11.63 -8.96 5.60
C THR A 254 -12.30 -9.26 6.94
N ASP A 255 -13.58 -9.59 6.94
CA ASP A 255 -14.26 -10.04 8.17
C ASP A 255 -13.81 -11.43 8.64
N GLY A 256 -13.03 -12.16 7.82
CA GLY A 256 -12.37 -13.40 8.20
C GLY A 256 -11.07 -13.21 9.00
N ASP A 257 -10.58 -11.98 9.14
CA ASP A 257 -9.42 -11.68 9.97
C ASP A 257 -9.82 -11.60 11.46
N PRO A 258 -8.91 -11.93 12.41
CA PRO A 258 -9.22 -11.95 13.84
C PRO A 258 -9.79 -10.63 14.38
N GLN A 259 -9.41 -9.52 13.79
CA GLN A 259 -9.85 -8.17 14.18
C GLN A 259 -11.27 -7.86 13.69
N GLY A 260 -11.71 -8.46 12.57
CA GLY A 260 -12.98 -8.21 11.90
C GLY A 260 -13.01 -6.85 11.18
N TYR A 261 -12.95 -6.86 9.84
CA TYR A 261 -12.93 -5.64 9.03
C TYR A 261 -14.09 -4.69 9.37
N SER A 262 -15.32 -5.20 9.33
CA SER A 262 -16.54 -4.40 9.59
C SER A 262 -16.55 -3.78 10.98
N LYS A 263 -16.03 -4.48 11.99
CA LYS A 263 -15.91 -3.97 13.36
C LYS A 263 -14.94 -2.77 13.40
N ILE A 264 -13.75 -2.91 12.81
CA ILE A 264 -12.74 -1.85 12.80
C ILE A 264 -13.22 -0.66 11.96
N GLU A 265 -13.82 -0.90 10.80
CA GLU A 265 -14.38 0.16 9.95
C GLU A 265 -15.45 0.97 10.69
N ASN A 266 -16.37 0.32 11.39
CA ASN A 266 -17.43 0.98 12.15
C ASN A 266 -16.87 1.82 13.29
N GLU A 267 -15.83 1.35 13.98
CA GLU A 267 -15.17 2.13 15.03
C GLU A 267 -14.45 3.34 14.42
N LEU A 268 -13.71 3.17 13.32
CA LEU A 268 -13.04 4.27 12.64
C LEU A 268 -14.00 5.39 12.21
N LYS A 269 -15.19 5.03 11.72
CA LYS A 269 -16.22 6.02 11.34
C LYS A 269 -16.66 6.94 12.49
N THR A 270 -16.45 6.54 13.76
CA THR A 270 -16.78 7.40 14.91
C THR A 270 -15.80 8.59 15.08
N PHE A 271 -14.62 8.55 14.44
CA PHE A 271 -13.61 9.61 14.49
C PHE A 271 -13.66 10.58 13.29
N ASP A 272 -14.73 10.57 12.48
CA ASP A 272 -14.86 11.40 11.27
C ASP A 272 -13.72 11.21 10.27
N VAL A 273 -13.11 10.02 10.21
CA VAL A 273 -12.11 9.65 9.23
C VAL A 273 -12.72 9.02 7.99
N LYS A 274 -12.06 9.10 6.86
CA LYS A 274 -12.48 8.42 5.63
C LYS A 274 -11.76 7.08 5.51
N VAL A 275 -12.53 6.00 5.46
CA VAL A 275 -12.04 4.63 5.37
C VAL A 275 -12.25 4.10 3.97
N PHE A 276 -11.21 3.48 3.42
CA PHE A 276 -11.20 2.88 2.09
C PHE A 276 -10.63 1.46 2.18
N ASP A 277 -11.13 0.55 1.37
CA ASP A 277 -10.58 -0.80 1.21
C ASP A 277 -9.47 -0.86 0.13
N SER A 278 -9.15 0.27 -0.46
CA SER A 278 -8.11 0.46 -1.48
C SER A 278 -7.21 1.63 -1.10
N ASN A 279 -5.90 1.39 -1.06
CA ASN A 279 -4.93 2.43 -0.78
C ASN A 279 -4.90 3.50 -1.88
N ALA A 280 -5.09 3.10 -3.14
CA ALA A 280 -5.19 4.04 -4.24
C ALA A 280 -6.41 4.99 -4.10
N GLN A 281 -7.57 4.50 -3.64
CA GLN A 281 -8.73 5.34 -3.34
C GLN A 281 -8.47 6.29 -2.18
N ALA A 282 -7.86 5.81 -1.10
CA ALA A 282 -7.47 6.64 0.03
C ALA A 282 -6.52 7.77 -0.40
N THR A 283 -5.54 7.44 -1.24
CA THR A 283 -4.57 8.41 -1.78
C THR A 283 -5.25 9.45 -2.67
N ALA A 284 -6.10 9.03 -3.61
CA ALA A 284 -6.82 9.94 -4.49
C ALA A 284 -7.72 10.91 -3.69
N TRP A 285 -8.43 10.39 -2.69
CA TRP A 285 -9.24 11.23 -1.80
C TRP A 285 -8.38 12.22 -1.00
N ALA A 286 -7.25 11.77 -0.44
CA ALA A 286 -6.34 12.63 0.32
C ALA A 286 -5.77 13.77 -0.55
N ILE A 287 -5.38 13.49 -1.80
CA ILE A 287 -4.96 14.52 -2.75
C ILE A 287 -6.11 15.52 -3.01
N GLY A 288 -7.34 15.03 -3.14
CA GLY A 288 -8.53 15.86 -3.33
C GLY A 288 -8.86 16.81 -2.15
N CYS A 289 -8.39 16.48 -0.95
CA CYS A 289 -8.55 17.33 0.25
C CYS A 289 -7.57 18.50 0.32
N LEU A 290 -6.48 18.48 -0.46
CA LEU A 290 -5.49 19.54 -0.44
C LEU A 290 -6.04 20.82 -1.07
N THR A 291 -5.74 21.96 -0.47
CA THR A 291 -6.14 23.31 -0.88
C THR A 291 -4.94 24.18 -1.26
#